data_4e476c22a824b541965dc0a4db5f7745
#
_entry.id   4e476c22a824b541965dc0a4db5f7745
#
_cell.length_a   1.000
_cell.length_b   1.000
_cell.length_c   1.000
_cell.angle_alpha   90.00
_cell.angle_beta   90.00
_cell.angle_gamma   90.00
#
_symmetry.space_group_name_H-M   'P 1'
#
loop_
_entity.id
_entity.type
_entity.pdbx_description
1 polymer ?
#
loop_
_entity_poly.entity_id
_entity_poly.type
_entity_poly.pdbx_seq_one_letter_code
_entity_poly.pdbx_strand_id
1 'polypeptide(L)'
;MFTRAHLYTVAGAVRPAGGVAYFVRDGKLRSPNPLCALRSQTPALRLSGSTEPEYPRRKEVPPIDFCHIPVSIIKRSAGRSAVAAAAYRSGTKLTNEWDGMTHDYTRKGGIVHAEIMLPAHAPPEFADRSILWNSVEQIEKARDSQLAREIEAALPRELSGEQQLALVRAYVKDNFVDKGMCADFAIHDKETGNPHVHIMLTVRPLKENGAWGAKCRKAYDLDENGQRIPDERGGWKNHREDTTDWNDKGNVEIWRAAWAAYTNRALEAAGQPALVDHRSYKRQGIDKIPSVHLGPAASQMEKRGIRTDKGEVNRQIAADNKLLKEIKARITRLYNWSKAEAEKPEGQQPSMIDLWEAQQQLKRPDTRTGKIRALQESAALFSFLQANGIKSMQQLHDKISDMNSSYYDLRGKIVKAERRIAILTERGEMWKQYNQYKSIHKQLAKVKPEKREQFEQRHSRELILYDAAARYLKELKDSGEAITPKAWQLEIDQLAAGKQTDTLAMKAMREDLKAVERLRKTAEQLSRQERDKSHDREPER
;
A
#
# COMPACT_ATOMS: atom_id res chain seq x y z
N MET A 1 46.52 1.74 -34.08
CA MET A 1 46.58 0.37 -34.64
C MET A 1 45.28 -0.35 -34.30
N PHE A 2 44.71 -0.89 -35.30
CA PHE A 2 43.32 -1.34 -35.43
C PHE A 2 42.78 -2.28 -34.35
N THR A 3 41.62 -1.92 -33.82
CA THR A 3 40.73 -2.84 -33.07
C THR A 3 39.63 -3.34 -33.99
N ARG A 4 39.56 -4.64 -34.17
CA ARG A 4 38.53 -5.36 -34.93
C ARG A 4 37.26 -5.45 -34.09
N ALA A 5 36.16 -4.89 -34.59
CA ALA A 5 34.81 -5.17 -34.14
C ALA A 5 34.36 -6.52 -34.71
N HIS A 6 33.91 -7.44 -33.84
CA HIS A 6 33.24 -8.68 -34.26
C HIS A 6 31.74 -8.46 -34.19
N LEU A 7 31.12 -8.38 -35.36
CA LEU A 7 29.67 -8.55 -35.54
C LEU A 7 29.33 -10.03 -35.30
N TYR A 8 28.49 -10.34 -34.35
CA TYR A 8 27.82 -11.64 -34.25
C TYR A 8 26.43 -11.55 -34.87
N THR A 9 26.27 -12.24 -35.96
CA THR A 9 25.03 -12.54 -36.68
C THR A 9 24.11 -13.36 -35.77
N VAL A 10 22.85 -12.94 -35.64
CA VAL A 10 21.79 -13.66 -34.93
C VAL A 10 21.36 -14.86 -35.77
N ALA A 11 21.65 -16.07 -35.32
CA ALA A 11 21.18 -17.32 -35.92
C ALA A 11 19.77 -17.66 -35.43
N GLY A 12 18.97 -18.14 -36.36
CA GLY A 12 17.55 -18.37 -36.42
C GLY A 12 16.86 -19.02 -35.22
N ALA A 13 15.65 -18.54 -34.98
CA ALA A 13 14.68 -19.18 -34.11
C ALA A 13 14.01 -20.35 -34.85
N VAL A 14 14.16 -21.55 -34.34
CA VAL A 14 13.39 -22.73 -34.75
C VAL A 14 12.11 -22.78 -33.95
N ARG A 15 10.95 -22.72 -34.60
CA ARG A 15 9.61 -22.90 -33.98
C ARG A 15 9.19 -24.37 -34.04
N PRO A 16 8.95 -25.05 -32.93
CA PRO A 16 8.11 -26.24 -32.93
C PRO A 16 6.64 -25.86 -32.82
N ALA A 17 5.77 -26.55 -33.50
CA ALA A 17 4.33 -26.36 -33.48
C ALA A 17 3.77 -26.60 -32.06
N GLY A 18 3.14 -25.57 -31.47
CA GLY A 18 2.40 -25.67 -30.20
C GLY A 18 3.20 -25.32 -28.94
N GLY A 19 4.15 -24.38 -28.96
CA GLY A 19 5.00 -24.16 -27.82
C GLY A 19 5.23 -22.72 -27.39
N VAL A 20 5.55 -22.60 -26.15
CA VAL A 20 6.02 -21.41 -25.46
C VAL A 20 7.46 -21.09 -25.92
N ALA A 21 7.74 -19.82 -26.22
CA ALA A 21 9.09 -19.40 -26.63
C ALA A 21 10.04 -19.33 -25.43
N TYR A 22 11.18 -19.98 -25.50
CA TYR A 22 12.26 -19.89 -24.52
C TYR A 22 13.39 -19.01 -25.02
N PHE A 23 13.97 -18.21 -24.14
CA PHE A 23 15.16 -17.42 -24.43
C PHE A 23 16.39 -18.07 -23.77
N VAL A 24 17.47 -18.18 -24.52
CA VAL A 24 18.76 -18.61 -23.99
C VAL A 24 19.61 -17.38 -23.71
N ARG A 25 20.02 -17.22 -22.45
CA ARG A 25 21.03 -16.27 -22.02
C ARG A 25 22.02 -17.02 -21.12
N ASP A 26 23.28 -16.88 -21.41
CA ASP A 26 24.39 -17.52 -20.66
C ASP A 26 24.32 -19.05 -20.57
N GLY A 27 23.92 -19.70 -21.69
CA GLY A 27 23.96 -21.17 -21.81
C GLY A 27 22.95 -21.96 -20.98
N LYS A 28 21.98 -21.31 -20.32
CA LYS A 28 20.94 -22.02 -19.53
C LYS A 28 19.53 -21.69 -20.02
N LEU A 29 18.71 -22.71 -20.21
CA LEU A 29 17.26 -22.58 -20.47
C LEU A 29 16.53 -22.13 -19.22
N ARG A 30 15.85 -21.00 -19.29
CA ARG A 30 14.92 -20.55 -18.24
C ARG A 30 13.52 -20.41 -18.83
N SER A 31 12.52 -20.86 -18.09
CA SER A 31 11.12 -20.65 -18.46
C SER A 31 10.75 -19.17 -18.32
N PRO A 32 9.91 -18.63 -19.21
CA PRO A 32 9.47 -17.23 -19.11
C PRO A 32 8.62 -17.04 -17.86
N ASN A 33 8.86 -15.92 -17.15
CA ASN A 33 8.03 -15.47 -16.04
C ASN A 33 6.58 -15.30 -16.54
N PRO A 34 5.57 -15.89 -15.91
CA PRO A 34 4.17 -15.81 -16.36
C PRO A 34 3.63 -14.39 -16.54
N LEU A 35 4.23 -13.38 -15.90
CA LEU A 35 3.89 -11.97 -16.09
C LEU A 35 4.32 -11.39 -17.46
N CYS A 36 5.28 -12.02 -18.18
CA CYS A 36 5.66 -11.59 -19.53
C CYS A 36 4.74 -12.14 -20.63
N ALA A 37 4.11 -13.29 -20.41
CA ALA A 37 3.20 -13.90 -21.38
C ALA A 37 1.88 -13.14 -21.56
N LEU A 38 1.46 -12.34 -20.58
CA LEU A 38 0.24 -11.53 -20.64
C LEU A 38 0.39 -10.22 -21.45
N ARG A 39 1.61 -9.84 -21.86
CA ARG A 39 1.83 -8.66 -22.72
C ARG A 39 1.76 -8.91 -24.22
N SER A 40 1.71 -10.16 -24.68
CA SER A 40 1.82 -10.51 -26.11
C SER A 40 0.50 -10.86 -26.82
N GLN A 41 -0.67 -10.68 -26.18
CA GLN A 41 -1.98 -10.99 -26.78
C GLN A 41 -2.92 -9.78 -26.97
N THR A 42 -2.37 -8.60 -27.27
CA THR A 42 -3.17 -7.53 -27.85
C THR A 42 -2.90 -7.46 -29.35
N PRO A 43 -3.87 -7.65 -30.23
CA PRO A 43 -3.69 -7.45 -31.66
C PRO A 43 -3.48 -5.95 -31.91
N ALA A 44 -2.38 -5.62 -32.57
CA ALA A 44 -2.12 -4.27 -33.07
C ALA A 44 -3.07 -3.98 -34.25
N LEU A 45 -4.20 -3.37 -33.98
CA LEU A 45 -5.02 -2.73 -35.01
C LEU A 45 -4.40 -1.36 -35.34
N ARG A 46 -3.76 -1.27 -36.50
CA ARG A 46 -3.44 0.01 -37.13
C ARG A 46 -4.75 0.63 -37.62
N LEU A 47 -5.20 1.66 -36.96
CA LEU A 47 -6.20 2.57 -37.50
C LEU A 47 -5.50 3.87 -37.91
N SER A 48 -5.48 4.11 -39.22
CA SER A 48 -5.24 5.41 -39.83
C SER A 48 -6.53 6.23 -39.69
N GLY A 49 -6.44 7.41 -39.08
CA GLY A 49 -7.56 8.34 -39.00
C GLY A 49 -7.60 9.05 -37.65
N SER A 50 -7.21 10.32 -37.68
CA SER A 50 -7.21 11.26 -36.57
C SER A 50 -8.62 11.57 -36.08
N THR A 51 -9.04 10.96 -34.98
CA THR A 51 -9.98 11.50 -33.98
C THR A 51 -9.74 10.72 -32.70
N GLU A 52 -9.20 11.41 -31.67
CA GLU A 52 -9.11 10.85 -30.33
C GLU A 52 -10.52 10.52 -29.85
N PRO A 53 -10.80 9.30 -29.36
CA PRO A 53 -12.07 9.01 -28.74
C PRO A 53 -12.19 9.80 -27.43
N GLU A 54 -13.22 10.65 -27.33
CA GLU A 54 -13.65 11.23 -26.07
C GLU A 54 -13.97 10.09 -25.10
N TYR A 55 -13.08 9.84 -24.16
CA TYR A 55 -13.38 9.00 -23.02
C TYR A 55 -14.47 9.69 -22.19
N PRO A 56 -15.60 9.01 -21.90
CA PRO A 56 -16.61 9.56 -21.02
C PRO A 56 -15.96 9.93 -19.70
N ARG A 57 -16.21 11.16 -19.21
CA ARG A 57 -15.73 11.64 -17.91
C ARG A 57 -16.08 10.59 -16.87
N ARG A 58 -15.05 9.91 -16.32
CA ARG A 58 -15.21 8.95 -15.23
C ARG A 58 -15.96 9.68 -14.11
N LYS A 59 -17.16 9.20 -13.76
CA LYS A 59 -17.78 9.56 -12.48
C LYS A 59 -16.72 9.34 -11.43
N GLU A 60 -16.51 10.32 -10.53
CA GLU A 60 -15.56 10.20 -9.44
C GLU A 60 -15.95 8.99 -8.59
N VAL A 61 -15.32 7.85 -8.87
CA VAL A 61 -15.44 6.67 -8.01
C VAL A 61 -14.59 6.96 -6.78
N PRO A 62 -15.12 6.78 -5.56
CA PRO A 62 -14.33 7.01 -4.37
C PRO A 62 -13.06 6.15 -4.43
N PRO A 63 -11.90 6.68 -4.07
CA PRO A 63 -10.65 5.92 -4.09
C PRO A 63 -10.82 4.71 -3.19
N ILE A 64 -10.65 3.53 -3.75
CA ILE A 64 -10.68 2.28 -2.99
C ILE A 64 -9.53 2.29 -2.01
N ASP A 65 -9.85 1.90 -0.81
CA ASP A 65 -8.91 1.77 0.28
C ASP A 65 -7.77 0.82 -0.11
N PHE A 66 -6.58 1.20 0.31
CA PHE A 66 -5.32 0.50 0.15
C PHE A 66 -5.50 -1.00 0.39
N CYS A 67 -5.14 -1.83 -0.59
CA CYS A 67 -5.14 -3.28 -0.49
C CYS A 67 -4.12 -3.72 0.57
N HIS A 68 -4.55 -3.78 1.84
CA HIS A 68 -3.71 -4.20 2.94
C HIS A 68 -3.75 -5.72 3.06
N ILE A 69 -2.64 -6.36 2.71
CA ILE A 69 -2.46 -7.81 2.85
C ILE A 69 -1.27 -8.04 3.77
N PRO A 70 -1.49 -8.12 5.09
CA PRO A 70 -0.46 -8.51 6.02
C PRO A 70 -0.07 -9.97 5.82
N VAL A 71 1.23 -10.20 5.78
CA VAL A 71 1.82 -11.54 5.77
C VAL A 71 2.61 -11.70 7.06
N SER A 72 2.27 -12.69 7.85
CA SER A 72 2.92 -12.97 9.12
C SER A 72 3.38 -14.43 9.22
N ILE A 73 4.31 -14.70 10.12
CA ILE A 73 4.78 -16.05 10.41
C ILE A 73 4.33 -16.45 11.81
N ILE A 74 3.72 -17.61 11.92
CA ILE A 74 3.42 -18.25 13.20
C ILE A 74 4.68 -18.98 13.63
N LYS A 75 5.31 -18.49 14.73
CA LYS A 75 6.57 -19.04 15.27
C LYS A 75 6.34 -19.60 16.66
N ARG A 76 6.95 -20.77 16.97
CA ARG A 76 6.92 -21.34 18.32
C ARG A 76 7.63 -20.46 19.33
N SER A 77 8.76 -19.84 19.00
CA SER A 77 9.46 -18.91 19.89
C SER A 77 8.65 -17.67 20.26
N ALA A 78 7.53 -17.42 19.58
CA ALA A 78 6.57 -16.37 19.87
C ALA A 78 5.45 -16.84 20.81
N GLY A 79 5.51 -18.05 21.36
CA GLY A 79 4.42 -18.66 22.12
C GLY A 79 3.18 -18.92 21.27
N ARG A 80 3.33 -19.02 19.93
CA ARG A 80 2.19 -19.28 19.01
C ARG A 80 2.23 -20.73 18.56
N SER A 81 1.04 -21.34 18.46
CA SER A 81 0.82 -22.69 17.95
C SER A 81 0.08 -22.62 16.61
N ALA A 82 0.43 -23.52 15.68
CA ALA A 82 -0.30 -23.67 14.43
C ALA A 82 -1.70 -24.25 14.67
N VAL A 83 -1.82 -25.22 15.59
CA VAL A 83 -3.11 -25.83 15.99
C VAL A 83 -4.03 -24.78 16.62
N ALA A 84 -3.52 -23.96 17.56
CA ALA A 84 -4.30 -22.88 18.17
C ALA A 84 -4.76 -21.85 17.14
N ALA A 85 -3.90 -21.52 16.20
CA ALA A 85 -4.20 -20.59 15.13
C ALA A 85 -5.28 -21.13 14.18
N ALA A 86 -5.19 -22.39 13.80
CA ALA A 86 -6.17 -23.07 12.96
C ALA A 86 -7.54 -23.17 13.67
N ALA A 87 -7.55 -23.60 14.93
CA ALA A 87 -8.77 -23.65 15.74
C ALA A 87 -9.48 -22.30 15.84
N TYR A 88 -8.71 -21.22 16.10
CA TYR A 88 -9.24 -19.86 16.17
C TYR A 88 -9.88 -19.39 14.86
N ARG A 89 -9.26 -19.69 13.71
CA ARG A 89 -9.73 -19.21 12.40
C ARG A 89 -10.94 -19.99 11.93
N SER A 90 -10.91 -21.31 12.09
CA SER A 90 -12.02 -22.18 11.67
C SER A 90 -13.18 -22.22 12.67
N GLY A 91 -13.01 -21.69 13.91
CA GLY A 91 -14.03 -21.79 14.96
C GLY A 91 -14.26 -23.21 15.46
N THR A 92 -13.23 -24.03 15.43
CA THR A 92 -13.30 -25.43 15.84
C THR A 92 -12.61 -25.66 17.19
N LYS A 93 -12.80 -26.83 17.72
CA LYS A 93 -12.09 -27.33 18.92
C LYS A 93 -10.98 -28.26 18.45
N LEU A 94 -9.72 -27.91 18.70
CA LEU A 94 -8.55 -28.72 18.35
C LEU A 94 -7.65 -28.89 19.58
N THR A 95 -7.07 -30.07 19.71
CA THR A 95 -6.04 -30.35 20.72
C THR A 95 -4.67 -30.37 20.09
N ASN A 96 -3.75 -29.60 20.63
CA ASN A 96 -2.36 -29.61 20.21
C ASN A 96 -1.63 -30.76 20.93
N GLU A 97 -1.23 -31.77 20.18
CA GLU A 97 -0.54 -32.96 20.71
C GLU A 97 0.89 -32.67 21.20
N TRP A 98 1.50 -31.56 20.75
CA TRP A 98 2.84 -31.14 21.16
C TRP A 98 2.91 -30.73 22.64
N ASP A 99 1.89 -30.04 23.14
CA ASP A 99 1.83 -29.48 24.49
C ASP A 99 0.60 -29.97 25.30
N GLY A 100 -0.28 -30.79 24.69
CA GLY A 100 -1.50 -31.30 25.29
C GLY A 100 -2.61 -30.27 25.45
N MET A 101 -2.44 -29.04 24.95
CA MET A 101 -3.40 -27.95 25.13
C MET A 101 -4.56 -28.06 24.15
N THR A 102 -5.78 -27.98 24.68
CA THR A 102 -7.01 -27.94 23.87
C THR A 102 -7.47 -26.51 23.68
N HIS A 103 -7.65 -26.12 22.41
CA HIS A 103 -8.13 -24.80 22.00
C HIS A 103 -9.56 -24.92 21.49
N ASP A 104 -10.52 -24.35 22.22
CA ASP A 104 -11.95 -24.42 21.91
C ASP A 104 -12.47 -23.04 21.49
N TYR A 105 -12.76 -22.89 20.20
CA TYR A 105 -13.32 -21.67 19.61
C TYR A 105 -14.69 -21.90 18.96
N THR A 106 -15.40 -22.96 19.34
CA THR A 106 -16.73 -23.32 18.80
C THR A 106 -17.79 -22.24 19.03
N ARG A 107 -17.59 -21.39 20.06
CA ARG A 107 -18.48 -20.24 20.36
C ARG A 107 -18.16 -18.99 19.54
N LYS A 108 -17.13 -19.03 18.70
CA LYS A 108 -16.74 -17.88 17.89
C LYS A 108 -17.70 -17.71 16.71
N GLY A 109 -18.43 -16.60 16.70
CA GLY A 109 -19.30 -16.22 15.57
C GLY A 109 -18.57 -15.53 14.44
N GLY A 110 -19.24 -15.41 13.29
CA GLY A 110 -18.78 -14.67 12.12
C GLY A 110 -17.82 -15.46 11.23
N ILE A 111 -17.79 -16.79 11.32
CA ILE A 111 -17.09 -17.67 10.39
C ILE A 111 -18.11 -18.16 9.37
N VAL A 112 -17.91 -17.74 8.12
CA VAL A 112 -18.83 -18.05 7.00
C VAL A 112 -18.44 -19.34 6.30
N HIS A 113 -17.11 -19.56 6.16
CA HIS A 113 -16.57 -20.72 5.47
C HIS A 113 -15.17 -21.06 6.01
N ALA A 114 -14.83 -22.35 6.07
CA ALA A 114 -13.49 -22.81 6.38
C ALA A 114 -13.18 -24.08 5.59
N GLU A 115 -12.04 -24.09 4.88
CA GLU A 115 -11.67 -25.14 3.93
C GLU A 115 -10.17 -25.38 3.93
N ILE A 116 -9.78 -26.64 3.70
CA ILE A 116 -8.38 -27.01 3.46
C ILE A 116 -8.23 -27.40 2.00
N MET A 117 -7.24 -26.84 1.34
CA MET A 117 -6.84 -27.18 -0.02
C MET A 117 -5.45 -27.83 0.00
N LEU A 118 -5.32 -28.97 -0.65
CA LEU A 118 -4.12 -29.79 -0.65
C LEU A 118 -3.49 -29.89 -2.04
N PRO A 119 -2.16 -29.88 -2.16
CA PRO A 119 -1.49 -30.25 -3.38
C PRO A 119 -1.70 -31.75 -3.70
N ALA A 120 -1.63 -32.12 -4.96
CA ALA A 120 -1.98 -33.48 -5.43
C ALA A 120 -1.18 -34.62 -4.76
N HIS A 121 0.02 -34.32 -4.29
CA HIS A 121 0.91 -35.28 -3.61
C HIS A 121 0.80 -35.26 -2.08
N ALA A 122 -0.11 -34.46 -1.52
CA ALA A 122 -0.32 -34.43 -0.08
C ALA A 122 -1.08 -35.68 0.39
N PRO A 123 -0.82 -36.18 1.60
CA PRO A 123 -1.62 -37.22 2.22
C PRO A 123 -3.09 -36.80 2.32
N PRO A 124 -4.04 -37.66 1.92
CA PRO A 124 -5.46 -37.32 1.96
C PRO A 124 -5.96 -37.01 3.38
N GLU A 125 -5.35 -37.60 4.42
CA GLU A 125 -5.65 -37.33 5.82
C GLU A 125 -5.38 -35.88 6.25
N PHE A 126 -4.57 -35.12 5.51
CA PHE A 126 -4.34 -33.70 5.75
C PHE A 126 -5.55 -32.83 5.40
N ALA A 127 -6.61 -33.41 4.83
CA ALA A 127 -7.92 -32.76 4.76
C ALA A 127 -8.55 -32.55 6.17
N ASP A 128 -8.12 -33.32 7.18
CA ASP A 128 -8.44 -33.05 8.57
C ASP A 128 -7.50 -32.01 9.16
N ARG A 129 -8.08 -30.94 9.70
CA ARG A 129 -7.35 -29.80 10.25
C ARG A 129 -6.50 -30.17 11.47
N SER A 130 -7.01 -31.09 12.31
CA SER A 130 -6.26 -31.59 13.47
C SER A 130 -5.02 -32.35 13.04
N ILE A 131 -5.19 -33.26 12.07
CA ILE A 131 -4.08 -34.09 11.56
C ILE A 131 -3.02 -33.21 10.88
N LEU A 132 -3.43 -32.31 9.99
CA LEU A 132 -2.51 -31.43 9.28
C LEU A 132 -1.65 -30.60 10.25
N TRP A 133 -2.29 -29.86 11.16
CA TRP A 133 -1.55 -28.90 11.99
C TRP A 133 -0.80 -29.57 13.15
N ASN A 134 -1.26 -30.72 13.66
CA ASN A 134 -0.47 -31.51 14.59
C ASN A 134 0.76 -32.14 13.92
N SER A 135 0.63 -32.61 12.68
CA SER A 135 1.77 -33.10 11.89
C SER A 135 2.84 -32.01 11.69
N VAL A 136 2.41 -30.74 11.45
CA VAL A 136 3.32 -29.59 11.39
C VAL A 136 4.00 -29.34 12.74
N GLU A 137 3.26 -29.33 13.85
CA GLU A 137 3.83 -29.12 15.18
C GLU A 137 4.87 -30.19 15.53
N GLN A 138 4.60 -31.45 15.17
CA GLN A 138 5.49 -32.58 15.46
C GLN A 138 6.78 -32.57 14.63
N ILE A 139 6.72 -32.20 13.33
CA ILE A 139 7.91 -32.17 12.46
C ILE A 139 8.80 -30.96 12.78
N GLU A 140 8.26 -29.89 13.29
CA GLU A 140 8.97 -28.63 13.59
C GLU A 140 9.49 -28.62 15.04
N LYS A 141 10.53 -29.41 15.33
CA LYS A 141 11.03 -29.66 16.69
C LYS A 141 11.80 -28.49 17.33
N ALA A 142 12.37 -27.59 16.54
CA ALA A 142 13.20 -26.52 17.08
C ALA A 142 12.35 -25.47 17.82
N ARG A 143 12.92 -24.88 18.88
CA ARG A 143 12.27 -23.86 19.70
C ARG A 143 11.91 -22.60 18.92
N ASP A 144 12.65 -22.26 17.88
CA ASP A 144 12.46 -21.09 17.03
C ASP A 144 11.77 -21.42 15.69
N SER A 145 11.20 -22.64 15.57
CA SER A 145 10.55 -23.09 14.35
C SER A 145 9.46 -22.16 13.88
N GLN A 146 9.46 -21.90 12.58
CA GLN A 146 8.34 -21.35 11.85
C GLN A 146 7.35 -22.48 11.57
N LEU A 147 6.13 -22.36 12.10
CA LEU A 147 5.09 -23.38 12.03
C LEU A 147 4.19 -23.18 10.80
N ALA A 148 3.75 -21.95 10.58
CA ALA A 148 2.90 -21.61 9.45
C ALA A 148 3.15 -20.17 8.99
N ARG A 149 2.79 -19.89 7.74
CA ARG A 149 2.62 -18.52 7.23
C ARG A 149 1.15 -18.18 7.23
N GLU A 150 0.85 -16.97 7.63
CA GLU A 150 -0.50 -16.44 7.65
C GLU A 150 -0.60 -15.22 6.72
N ILE A 151 -1.64 -15.21 5.90
CA ILE A 151 -2.03 -14.09 5.05
C ILE A 151 -3.45 -13.71 5.43
N GLU A 152 -3.69 -12.42 5.66
CA GLU A 152 -5.03 -11.88 5.85
C GLU A 152 -5.33 -10.94 4.68
N ALA A 153 -6.53 -11.06 4.08
CA ALA A 153 -6.92 -10.22 2.97
C ALA A 153 -8.39 -9.81 3.08
N ALA A 154 -8.65 -8.52 2.85
CA ALA A 154 -10.02 -8.01 2.79
C ALA A 154 -10.72 -8.52 1.52
N LEU A 155 -12.00 -8.84 1.64
CA LEU A 155 -12.86 -9.25 0.54
C LEU A 155 -13.76 -8.10 0.10
N PRO A 156 -13.98 -7.89 -1.22
CA PRO A 156 -14.91 -6.90 -1.71
C PRO A 156 -16.34 -7.19 -1.25
N ARG A 157 -17.04 -6.18 -0.76
CA ARG A 157 -18.44 -6.26 -0.35
C ARG A 157 -19.40 -6.32 -1.54
N GLU A 158 -18.93 -5.86 -2.67
CA GLU A 158 -19.62 -5.85 -3.95
C GLU A 158 -19.83 -7.26 -4.51
N LEU A 159 -19.06 -8.24 -4.00
CA LEU A 159 -19.17 -9.64 -4.40
C LEU A 159 -20.10 -10.40 -3.43
N SER A 160 -20.91 -11.31 -3.99
CA SER A 160 -21.69 -12.26 -3.19
C SER A 160 -20.76 -13.23 -2.43
N GLY A 161 -21.29 -13.91 -1.39
CA GLY A 161 -20.50 -14.89 -0.63
C GLY A 161 -19.93 -16.03 -1.51
N GLU A 162 -20.69 -16.47 -2.53
CA GLU A 162 -20.22 -17.46 -3.50
C GLU A 162 -19.09 -16.92 -4.38
N GLN A 163 -19.20 -15.67 -4.83
CA GLN A 163 -18.16 -15.01 -5.63
C GLN A 163 -16.90 -14.77 -4.79
N GLN A 164 -17.05 -14.39 -3.53
CA GLN A 164 -15.93 -14.25 -2.59
C GLN A 164 -15.23 -15.60 -2.37
N LEU A 165 -15.98 -16.68 -2.18
CA LEU A 165 -15.41 -18.01 -2.03
C LEU A 165 -14.68 -18.48 -3.30
N ALA A 166 -15.27 -18.26 -4.48
CA ALA A 166 -14.64 -18.58 -5.76
C ALA A 166 -13.33 -17.80 -5.97
N LEU A 167 -13.31 -16.51 -5.62
CA LEU A 167 -12.11 -15.66 -5.64
C LEU A 167 -11.00 -16.25 -4.75
N VAL A 168 -11.34 -16.59 -3.49
CA VAL A 168 -10.37 -17.13 -2.54
C VAL A 168 -9.81 -18.47 -3.02
N ARG A 169 -10.68 -19.40 -3.45
CA ARG A 169 -10.25 -20.71 -3.97
C ARG A 169 -9.29 -20.59 -5.15
N ALA A 170 -9.63 -19.75 -6.13
CA ALA A 170 -8.78 -19.53 -7.29
C ALA A 170 -7.42 -18.94 -6.89
N TYR A 171 -7.42 -17.91 -6.04
CA TYR A 171 -6.19 -17.29 -5.56
C TYR A 171 -5.31 -18.26 -4.77
N VAL A 172 -5.90 -19.01 -3.82
CA VAL A 172 -5.19 -19.97 -2.97
C VAL A 172 -4.63 -21.12 -3.80
N LYS A 173 -5.42 -21.65 -4.74
CA LYS A 173 -4.98 -22.74 -5.62
C LYS A 173 -3.73 -22.35 -6.41
N ASP A 174 -3.81 -21.29 -7.20
CA ASP A 174 -2.79 -20.95 -8.19
C ASP A 174 -1.50 -20.39 -7.55
N ASN A 175 -1.62 -19.71 -6.40
CA ASN A 175 -0.47 -19.05 -5.77
C ASN A 175 0.23 -19.90 -4.71
N PHE A 176 -0.44 -20.89 -4.13
CA PHE A 176 0.10 -21.66 -3.02
C PHE A 176 -0.04 -23.18 -3.22
N VAL A 177 -1.24 -23.70 -3.50
CA VAL A 177 -1.48 -25.14 -3.58
C VAL A 177 -0.76 -25.77 -4.78
N ASP A 178 -0.83 -25.16 -5.94
CA ASP A 178 -0.14 -25.62 -7.15
C ASP A 178 1.40 -25.47 -7.03
N LYS A 179 1.87 -24.74 -6.01
CA LYS A 179 3.30 -24.65 -5.66
C LYS A 179 3.72 -25.61 -4.55
N GLY A 180 2.81 -26.47 -4.12
CA GLY A 180 3.08 -27.56 -3.17
C GLY A 180 2.82 -27.21 -1.70
N MET A 181 2.22 -26.07 -1.39
CA MET A 181 1.82 -25.73 -0.01
C MET A 181 0.44 -26.33 0.30
N CYS A 182 0.26 -26.90 1.51
CA CYS A 182 -1.08 -27.10 2.05
C CYS A 182 -1.61 -25.73 2.52
N ALA A 183 -2.84 -25.43 2.20
CA ALA A 183 -3.52 -24.19 2.55
C ALA A 183 -4.78 -24.47 3.35
N ASP A 184 -4.92 -23.81 4.50
CA ASP A 184 -6.12 -23.83 5.33
C ASP A 184 -6.65 -22.40 5.42
N PHE A 185 -7.81 -22.11 4.84
CA PHE A 185 -8.35 -20.76 4.85
C PHE A 185 -9.73 -20.72 5.50
N ALA A 186 -10.05 -19.56 6.08
CA ALA A 186 -11.37 -19.28 6.66
C ALA A 186 -11.82 -17.86 6.27
N ILE A 187 -13.05 -17.75 5.82
CA ILE A 187 -13.72 -16.48 5.52
C ILE A 187 -14.49 -16.05 6.75
N HIS A 188 -14.21 -14.83 7.20
CA HIS A 188 -14.89 -14.21 8.33
C HIS A 188 -15.72 -13.03 7.85
N ASP A 189 -17.00 -13.03 8.24
CA ASP A 189 -17.88 -11.88 8.11
C ASP A 189 -18.80 -11.82 9.35
N LYS A 190 -18.78 -10.70 10.04
CA LYS A 190 -19.66 -10.43 11.19
C LYS A 190 -20.82 -9.52 10.82
N GLU A 191 -21.14 -9.37 9.55
CA GLU A 191 -22.14 -8.42 9.05
C GLU A 191 -21.84 -6.94 9.41
N THR A 192 -20.67 -6.70 10.02
CA THR A 192 -20.20 -5.35 10.38
C THR A 192 -19.55 -4.63 9.22
N GLY A 193 -19.54 -5.27 8.05
CA GLY A 193 -19.11 -4.71 6.80
C GLY A 193 -17.59 -4.74 6.57
N ASN A 194 -16.90 -5.77 7.06
CA ASN A 194 -15.48 -6.02 6.77
C ASN A 194 -15.24 -7.52 6.53
N PRO A 195 -15.80 -8.12 5.46
CA PRO A 195 -15.51 -9.49 5.10
C PRO A 195 -14.02 -9.63 4.79
N HIS A 196 -13.39 -10.67 5.30
CA HIS A 196 -11.98 -10.94 5.11
C HIS A 196 -11.66 -12.43 5.18
N VAL A 197 -10.58 -12.83 4.55
CA VAL A 197 -10.07 -14.19 4.57
C VAL A 197 -8.77 -14.27 5.35
N HIS A 198 -8.64 -15.28 6.20
CA HIS A 198 -7.39 -15.74 6.77
C HIS A 198 -6.92 -16.98 6.01
N ILE A 199 -5.71 -17.00 5.55
CA ILE A 199 -5.10 -18.12 4.83
C ILE A 199 -3.86 -18.56 5.62
N MET A 200 -3.86 -19.77 6.11
CA MET A 200 -2.72 -20.41 6.74
C MET A 200 -2.05 -21.37 5.76
N LEU A 201 -0.74 -21.26 5.62
CA LEU A 201 0.07 -22.02 4.66
C LEU A 201 1.16 -22.78 5.39
N THR A 202 1.42 -24.00 4.96
CA THR A 202 2.60 -24.75 5.41
C THR A 202 3.88 -24.08 4.90
N VAL A 203 4.94 -24.15 5.70
CA VAL A 203 6.26 -23.56 5.39
C VAL A 203 7.34 -24.62 5.13
N ARG A 204 6.93 -25.89 5.11
CA ARG A 204 7.75 -27.04 4.80
C ARG A 204 7.17 -27.76 3.58
N PRO A 205 7.97 -28.09 2.55
CA PRO A 205 7.47 -28.80 1.39
C PRO A 205 7.13 -30.26 1.74
N LEU A 206 6.23 -30.83 0.98
CA LEU A 206 6.00 -32.26 0.92
C LEU A 206 6.82 -32.86 -0.23
N LYS A 207 7.29 -34.10 -0.05
CA LYS A 207 7.88 -34.91 -1.11
C LYS A 207 6.77 -35.53 -1.96
N GLU A 208 7.12 -36.08 -3.13
CA GLU A 208 6.17 -36.76 -4.02
C GLU A 208 5.43 -37.94 -3.35
N ASN A 209 6.05 -38.57 -2.35
CA ASN A 209 5.43 -39.63 -1.55
C ASN A 209 4.59 -39.13 -0.36
N GLY A 210 4.30 -37.85 -0.26
CA GLY A 210 3.50 -37.25 0.82
C GLY A 210 4.27 -37.01 2.13
N ALA A 211 5.50 -37.47 2.29
CA ALA A 211 6.27 -37.23 3.50
C ALA A 211 6.82 -35.79 3.55
N TRP A 212 6.98 -35.23 4.75
CA TRP A 212 7.61 -33.92 4.93
C TRP A 212 9.05 -33.88 4.39
N GLY A 213 9.34 -32.92 3.54
CA GLY A 213 10.66 -32.61 3.03
C GLY A 213 11.49 -31.78 3.99
N ALA A 214 12.70 -31.44 3.63
CA ALA A 214 13.53 -30.50 4.38
C ALA A 214 13.24 -29.06 3.93
N LYS A 215 13.21 -28.08 4.85
CA LYS A 215 13.10 -26.64 4.49
C LYS A 215 14.37 -26.12 3.83
N CYS A 216 15.48 -26.68 4.19
CA CYS A 216 16.79 -26.29 3.68
C CYS A 216 17.73 -27.49 3.65
N ARG A 217 18.74 -27.39 2.82
CA ARG A 217 19.84 -28.36 2.70
C ARG A 217 21.18 -27.67 2.93
N LYS A 218 22.16 -28.46 3.30
CA LYS A 218 23.56 -28.04 3.32
C LYS A 218 24.08 -28.07 1.88
N ALA A 219 24.48 -26.93 1.35
CA ALA A 219 25.17 -26.82 0.09
C ALA A 219 26.65 -26.51 0.35
N TYR A 220 27.53 -27.12 -0.41
CA TYR A 220 28.96 -26.87 -0.32
C TYR A 220 29.35 -25.78 -1.31
N ASP A 221 30.21 -24.86 -0.85
CA ASP A 221 30.80 -23.86 -1.72
C ASP A 221 31.79 -24.49 -2.65
N LEU A 222 31.66 -24.21 -3.95
CA LEU A 222 32.50 -24.76 -5.01
C LEU A 222 33.43 -23.68 -5.55
N ASP A 223 34.65 -24.06 -5.92
CA ASP A 223 35.59 -23.21 -6.66
C ASP A 223 35.21 -23.13 -8.17
N GLU A 224 36.01 -22.41 -8.93
CA GLU A 224 35.80 -22.21 -10.38
C GLU A 224 35.85 -23.52 -11.18
N ASN A 225 36.44 -24.61 -10.62
CA ASN A 225 36.54 -25.92 -11.20
C ASN A 225 35.45 -26.89 -10.71
N GLY A 226 34.51 -26.41 -9.88
CA GLY A 226 33.44 -27.21 -9.30
C GLY A 226 33.88 -28.10 -8.13
N GLN A 227 35.07 -27.86 -7.55
CA GLN A 227 35.57 -28.60 -6.37
C GLN A 227 35.15 -27.88 -5.09
N ARG A 228 34.97 -28.68 -4.01
CA ARG A 228 34.62 -28.12 -2.70
C ARG A 228 35.73 -27.27 -2.13
N ILE A 229 35.44 -26.09 -1.64
CA ILE A 229 36.40 -25.19 -0.98
C ILE A 229 36.66 -25.67 0.44
N PRO A 230 37.91 -25.93 0.86
CA PRO A 230 38.22 -26.31 2.23
C PRO A 230 37.97 -25.14 3.20
N ASP A 231 37.55 -25.47 4.42
CA ASP A 231 37.43 -24.51 5.52
C ASP A 231 38.71 -24.49 6.39
N GLU A 232 38.82 -23.51 7.27
CA GLU A 232 39.97 -23.32 8.15
C GLU A 232 40.11 -24.40 9.23
N ARG A 233 39.12 -25.28 9.39
CA ARG A 233 39.06 -26.34 10.42
C ARG A 233 39.27 -27.75 9.81
N GLY A 234 39.69 -27.86 8.56
CA GLY A 234 39.91 -29.12 7.87
C GLY A 234 38.63 -29.79 7.32
N GLY A 235 37.53 -29.03 7.31
CA GLY A 235 36.27 -29.43 6.67
C GLY A 235 36.07 -28.74 5.31
N TRP A 236 34.81 -28.64 4.87
CA TRP A 236 34.43 -28.01 3.61
C TRP A 236 33.54 -26.79 3.90
N LYS A 237 33.82 -25.66 3.27
CA LYS A 237 32.97 -24.48 3.30
C LYS A 237 31.60 -24.86 2.80
N ASN A 238 30.59 -24.40 3.50
CA ASN A 238 29.20 -24.71 3.19
C ASN A 238 28.28 -23.60 3.68
N HIS A 239 27.16 -23.48 3.00
CA HIS A 239 26.08 -22.60 3.40
C HIS A 239 24.76 -23.37 3.45
N ARG A 240 23.77 -22.74 4.06
CA ARG A 240 22.41 -23.24 4.10
C ARG A 240 21.68 -22.73 2.87
N GLU A 241 21.15 -23.64 2.07
CA GLU A 241 20.33 -23.35 0.90
C GLU A 241 18.87 -23.74 1.19
N ASP A 242 17.93 -22.84 0.95
CA ASP A 242 16.50 -23.15 1.07
C ASP A 242 16.08 -24.10 -0.06
N THR A 243 15.26 -25.11 0.24
CA THR A 243 14.79 -26.10 -0.74
C THR A 243 13.65 -25.57 -1.61
N THR A 244 13.04 -24.47 -1.20
CA THR A 244 11.97 -23.79 -1.92
C THR A 244 12.22 -22.28 -1.91
N ASP A 245 11.64 -21.56 -2.86
CA ASP A 245 11.64 -20.10 -2.92
C ASP A 245 10.62 -19.43 -1.97
N TRP A 246 9.89 -20.21 -1.18
CA TRP A 246 8.76 -19.71 -0.40
C TRP A 246 9.10 -18.61 0.62
N ASN A 247 10.37 -18.55 1.04
CA ASN A 247 10.87 -17.55 1.98
C ASN A 247 11.48 -16.31 1.30
N ASP A 248 11.50 -16.26 -0.02
CA ASP A 248 12.02 -15.10 -0.74
C ASP A 248 11.25 -13.84 -0.39
N LYS A 249 11.99 -12.77 -0.08
CA LYS A 249 11.41 -11.48 0.32
C LYS A 249 10.52 -10.88 -0.77
N GLY A 250 10.77 -11.20 -2.04
CA GLY A 250 9.98 -10.77 -3.20
C GLY A 250 8.58 -11.35 -3.24
N ASN A 251 8.37 -12.54 -2.65
CA ASN A 251 7.09 -13.24 -2.70
C ASN A 251 5.92 -12.45 -2.09
N VAL A 252 6.16 -11.67 -1.05
CA VAL A 252 5.13 -10.83 -0.43
C VAL A 252 4.55 -9.82 -1.44
N GLU A 253 5.40 -9.23 -2.27
CA GLU A 253 4.96 -8.30 -3.33
C GLU A 253 4.22 -9.04 -4.45
N ILE A 254 4.70 -10.23 -4.83
CA ILE A 254 4.06 -11.09 -5.84
C ILE A 254 2.65 -11.49 -5.37
N TRP A 255 2.51 -11.95 -4.13
CA TRP A 255 1.21 -12.36 -3.57
C TRP A 255 0.23 -11.18 -3.46
N ARG A 256 0.71 -9.99 -3.10
CA ARG A 256 -0.10 -8.77 -3.09
C ARG A 256 -0.57 -8.37 -4.48
N ALA A 257 0.34 -8.42 -5.45
CA ALA A 257 0.02 -8.14 -6.85
C ALA A 257 -0.99 -9.14 -7.42
N ALA A 258 -0.79 -10.43 -7.13
CA ALA A 258 -1.72 -11.48 -7.52
C ALA A 258 -3.10 -11.26 -6.91
N TRP A 259 -3.19 -11.00 -5.59
CA TRP A 259 -4.48 -10.74 -4.94
C TRP A 259 -5.24 -9.59 -5.58
N ALA A 260 -4.56 -8.47 -5.86
CA ALA A 260 -5.18 -7.34 -6.55
C ALA A 260 -5.70 -7.73 -7.93
N ALA A 261 -4.94 -8.53 -8.70
CA ALA A 261 -5.34 -8.99 -10.02
C ALA A 261 -6.55 -9.94 -9.97
N TYR A 262 -6.57 -10.89 -9.01
CA TYR A 262 -7.70 -11.81 -8.82
C TYR A 262 -8.95 -11.07 -8.38
N THR A 263 -8.81 -10.15 -7.43
CA THR A 263 -9.91 -9.30 -6.93
C THR A 263 -10.51 -8.46 -8.06
N ASN A 264 -9.68 -7.82 -8.87
CA ASN A 264 -10.16 -7.01 -9.99
C ASN A 264 -10.88 -7.85 -11.04
N ARG A 265 -10.40 -9.04 -11.39
CA ARG A 265 -11.09 -9.97 -12.28
C ARG A 265 -12.46 -10.40 -11.75
N ALA A 266 -12.55 -10.69 -10.45
CA ALA A 266 -13.81 -11.05 -9.82
C ALA A 266 -14.81 -9.88 -9.82
N LEU A 267 -14.34 -8.66 -9.56
CA LEU A 267 -15.16 -7.45 -9.64
C LEU A 267 -15.64 -7.19 -11.06
N GLU A 268 -14.77 -7.29 -12.06
CA GLU A 268 -15.13 -7.16 -13.48
C GLU A 268 -16.19 -8.19 -13.92
N ALA A 269 -16.01 -9.46 -13.52
CA ALA A 269 -16.97 -10.52 -13.78
C ALA A 269 -18.33 -10.27 -13.13
N ALA A 270 -18.35 -9.56 -11.99
CA ALA A 270 -19.57 -9.13 -11.30
C ALA A 270 -20.14 -7.79 -11.82
N GLY A 271 -19.57 -7.22 -12.89
CA GLY A 271 -19.99 -5.92 -13.43
C GLY A 271 -19.66 -4.73 -12.53
N GLN A 272 -18.74 -4.90 -11.59
CA GLN A 272 -18.29 -3.87 -10.64
C GLN A 272 -16.99 -3.22 -11.11
N PRO A 273 -16.71 -1.96 -10.71
CA PRO A 273 -15.46 -1.31 -11.07
C PRO A 273 -14.25 -2.05 -10.48
N ALA A 274 -13.28 -2.41 -11.33
CA ALA A 274 -12.01 -3.02 -10.94
C ALA A 274 -11.02 -1.95 -10.47
N LEU A 275 -10.83 -1.77 -9.17
CA LEU A 275 -10.13 -0.61 -8.60
C LEU A 275 -9.10 -0.95 -7.51
N VAL A 276 -8.81 -2.22 -7.26
CA VAL A 276 -7.86 -2.65 -6.23
C VAL A 276 -6.44 -2.56 -6.78
N ASP A 277 -5.55 -1.84 -6.08
CA ASP A 277 -4.12 -1.76 -6.39
C ASP A 277 -3.30 -1.99 -5.12
N HIS A 278 -2.37 -2.95 -5.19
CA HIS A 278 -1.49 -3.32 -4.07
C HIS A 278 -0.35 -2.32 -3.84
N ARG A 279 -0.08 -1.44 -4.81
CA ARG A 279 1.03 -0.49 -4.75
C ARG A 279 0.70 0.68 -3.81
N SER A 280 1.72 1.23 -3.17
CA SER A 280 1.55 2.47 -2.40
C SER A 280 1.08 3.62 -3.29
N TYR A 281 0.37 4.61 -2.74
CA TYR A 281 -0.06 5.80 -3.49
C TYR A 281 1.06 6.46 -4.28
N LYS A 282 2.29 6.50 -3.73
CA LYS A 282 3.47 7.01 -4.45
C LYS A 282 3.78 6.20 -5.71
N ARG A 283 3.72 4.86 -5.64
CA ARG A 283 3.96 3.97 -6.80
C ARG A 283 2.81 4.03 -7.82
N GLN A 284 1.62 4.36 -7.37
CA GLN A 284 0.44 4.59 -8.22
C GLN A 284 0.44 5.98 -8.87
N GLY A 285 1.33 6.89 -8.46
CA GLY A 285 1.31 8.30 -8.89
C GLY A 285 0.16 9.11 -8.28
N ILE A 286 -0.49 8.59 -7.23
CA ILE A 286 -1.60 9.26 -6.56
C ILE A 286 -1.06 10.24 -5.53
N ASP A 287 -1.46 11.51 -5.68
CA ASP A 287 -1.13 12.60 -4.77
C ASP A 287 -2.01 12.59 -3.51
N LYS A 288 -1.80 11.58 -2.65
CA LYS A 288 -2.55 11.43 -1.40
C LYS A 288 -1.62 10.99 -0.26
N ILE A 289 -1.80 11.56 0.91
CA ILE A 289 -1.15 11.12 2.15
C ILE A 289 -1.93 9.90 2.65
N PRO A 290 -1.28 8.74 2.90
CA PRO A 290 -1.99 7.57 3.40
C PRO A 290 -2.46 7.77 4.85
N SER A 291 -3.63 7.25 5.18
CA SER A 291 -4.14 7.23 6.55
C SER A 291 -3.35 6.25 7.42
N VAL A 292 -3.35 6.48 8.73
CA VAL A 292 -2.75 5.60 9.73
C VAL A 292 -3.75 4.51 10.11
N HIS A 293 -3.29 3.26 10.18
CA HIS A 293 -4.14 2.15 10.63
C HIS A 293 -4.53 2.32 12.10
N LEU A 294 -5.84 2.40 12.36
CA LEU A 294 -6.38 2.62 13.71
C LEU A 294 -6.13 1.42 14.64
N GLY A 295 -6.17 0.22 14.12
CA GLY A 295 -6.22 -1.01 14.90
C GLY A 295 -7.63 -1.28 15.48
N PRO A 296 -7.90 -2.50 15.99
CA PRO A 296 -9.25 -2.90 16.44
C PRO A 296 -9.80 -2.03 17.57
N ALA A 297 -8.98 -1.72 18.58
CA ALA A 297 -9.41 -0.96 19.76
C ALA A 297 -9.79 0.49 19.40
N ALA A 298 -8.88 1.23 18.71
CA ALA A 298 -9.16 2.61 18.31
C ALA A 298 -10.31 2.69 17.30
N SER A 299 -10.41 1.75 16.36
CA SER A 299 -11.53 1.67 15.42
C SER A 299 -12.87 1.49 16.14
N GLN A 300 -12.93 0.66 17.19
CA GLN A 300 -14.14 0.44 17.96
C GLN A 300 -14.51 1.66 18.82
N MET A 301 -13.52 2.37 19.38
CA MET A 301 -13.73 3.61 20.10
C MET A 301 -14.30 4.71 19.19
N GLU A 302 -13.68 4.90 18.00
CA GLU A 302 -14.14 5.88 17.00
C GLU A 302 -15.57 5.59 16.52
N LYS A 303 -15.93 4.30 16.29
CA LYS A 303 -17.31 3.89 15.97
C LYS A 303 -18.32 4.25 17.07
N ARG A 304 -17.89 4.31 18.33
CA ARG A 304 -18.70 4.71 19.49
C ARG A 304 -18.70 6.23 19.72
N GLY A 305 -18.06 7.01 18.83
CA GLY A 305 -17.94 8.46 18.97
C GLY A 305 -16.84 8.93 19.92
N ILE A 306 -16.01 8.01 20.43
CA ILE A 306 -14.90 8.34 21.32
C ILE A 306 -13.68 8.68 20.44
N ARG A 307 -13.21 9.92 20.51
CA ARG A 307 -12.04 10.37 19.76
C ARG A 307 -10.77 9.69 20.26
N THR A 308 -9.95 9.23 19.33
CA THR A 308 -8.64 8.64 19.61
C THR A 308 -7.54 9.47 18.94
N ASP A 309 -6.31 9.41 19.45
CA ASP A 309 -5.17 10.11 18.87
C ASP A 309 -4.95 9.72 17.41
N LYS A 310 -5.03 8.41 17.09
CA LYS A 310 -4.94 7.91 15.70
C LYS A 310 -6.09 8.39 14.82
N GLY A 311 -7.30 8.48 15.38
CA GLY A 311 -8.46 9.04 14.70
C GLY A 311 -8.28 10.52 14.39
N GLU A 312 -7.70 11.30 15.33
CA GLU A 312 -7.40 12.72 15.12
C GLU A 312 -6.35 12.92 14.03
N VAL A 313 -5.29 12.12 14.04
CA VAL A 313 -4.28 12.09 12.95
C VAL A 313 -4.94 11.83 11.60
N ASN A 314 -5.85 10.86 11.51
CA ASN A 314 -6.55 10.55 10.26
C ASN A 314 -7.49 11.69 9.81
N ARG A 315 -8.15 12.38 10.73
CA ARG A 315 -8.95 13.58 10.41
C ARG A 315 -8.08 14.70 9.86
N GLN A 316 -6.90 14.93 10.45
CA GLN A 316 -5.94 15.90 9.95
C GLN A 316 -5.42 15.51 8.56
N ILE A 317 -5.03 14.25 8.33
CA ILE A 317 -4.61 13.74 7.02
C ILE A 317 -5.72 13.93 5.97
N ALA A 318 -6.98 13.70 6.33
CA ALA A 318 -8.11 13.92 5.42
C ALA A 318 -8.25 15.40 5.04
N ALA A 319 -8.08 16.32 6.00
CA ALA A 319 -8.10 17.76 5.75
C ALA A 319 -6.93 18.21 4.87
N ASP A 320 -5.72 17.69 5.12
CA ASP A 320 -4.52 17.98 4.33
C ASP A 320 -4.67 17.44 2.89
N ASN A 321 -5.18 16.23 2.71
CA ASN A 321 -5.45 15.66 1.38
C ASN A 321 -6.48 16.49 0.59
N LYS A 322 -7.52 17.00 1.26
CA LYS A 322 -8.50 17.90 0.63
C LYS A 322 -7.85 19.20 0.17
N LEU A 323 -7.00 19.81 1.01
CA LEU A 323 -6.26 21.01 0.69
C LEU A 323 -5.31 20.78 -0.49
N LEU A 324 -4.54 19.70 -0.47
CA LEU A 324 -3.61 19.34 -1.54
C LEU A 324 -4.33 19.12 -2.88
N LYS A 325 -5.44 18.39 -2.89
CA LYS A 325 -6.27 18.17 -4.09
C LYS A 325 -6.80 19.49 -4.66
N GLU A 326 -7.28 20.40 -3.80
CA GLU A 326 -7.78 21.71 -4.20
C GLU A 326 -6.69 22.56 -4.85
N ILE A 327 -5.53 22.67 -4.21
CA ILE A 327 -4.38 23.44 -4.70
C ILE A 327 -3.91 22.89 -6.06
N LYS A 328 -3.71 21.58 -6.16
CA LYS A 328 -3.26 20.93 -7.38
C LYS A 328 -4.20 21.18 -8.56
N ALA A 329 -5.50 21.03 -8.35
CA ALA A 329 -6.50 21.28 -9.38
C ALA A 329 -6.50 22.75 -9.86
N ARG A 330 -6.28 23.71 -8.94
CA ARG A 330 -6.16 25.14 -9.29
C ARG A 330 -4.88 25.41 -10.08
N ILE A 331 -3.73 24.94 -9.59
CA ILE A 331 -2.44 25.11 -10.28
C ILE A 331 -2.54 24.60 -11.71
N THR A 332 -3.06 23.38 -11.92
CA THR A 332 -3.16 22.80 -13.26
C THR A 332 -4.01 23.65 -14.20
N ARG A 333 -5.17 24.13 -13.74
CA ARG A 333 -6.03 25.00 -14.56
C ARG A 333 -5.35 26.33 -14.88
N LEU A 334 -4.74 26.96 -13.89
CA LEU A 334 -4.09 28.24 -14.05
C LEU A 334 -2.83 28.17 -14.92
N TYR A 335 -2.07 27.10 -14.77
CA TYR A 335 -0.89 26.84 -15.60
C TYR A 335 -1.28 26.70 -17.08
N ASN A 336 -2.28 25.87 -17.39
CA ASN A 336 -2.74 25.69 -18.77
C ASN A 336 -3.30 26.99 -19.36
N TRP A 337 -4.10 27.73 -18.58
CA TRP A 337 -4.63 29.01 -19.00
C TRP A 337 -3.53 30.06 -19.24
N SER A 338 -2.65 30.28 -18.27
CA SER A 338 -1.60 31.30 -18.37
C SER A 338 -0.62 30.99 -19.50
N LYS A 339 -0.34 29.69 -19.74
CA LYS A 339 0.47 29.27 -20.91
C LYS A 339 -0.21 29.66 -22.22
N ALA A 340 -1.48 29.31 -22.38
CA ALA A 340 -2.24 29.61 -23.58
C ALA A 340 -2.36 31.14 -23.83
N GLU A 341 -2.49 31.96 -22.76
CA GLU A 341 -2.53 33.40 -22.86
C GLU A 341 -1.15 34.02 -23.19
N ALA A 342 -0.08 33.48 -22.60
CA ALA A 342 1.30 33.94 -22.85
C ALA A 342 1.81 33.60 -24.27
N GLU A 343 1.29 32.51 -24.86
CA GLU A 343 1.63 32.12 -26.25
C GLU A 343 0.93 33.00 -27.33
N LYS A 344 -0.04 33.85 -26.96
CA LYS A 344 -0.67 34.78 -27.90
C LYS A 344 0.29 35.90 -28.30
N PRO A 345 0.14 36.47 -29.52
CA PRO A 345 0.90 37.66 -29.94
C PRO A 345 0.75 38.81 -28.93
N GLU A 346 1.81 39.61 -28.71
CA GLU A 346 1.83 40.68 -27.68
C GLU A 346 0.62 41.62 -27.76
N GLY A 347 0.13 41.96 -28.95
CA GLY A 347 -1.06 42.83 -29.10
C GLY A 347 -2.39 42.17 -28.77
N GLN A 348 -2.43 40.83 -28.53
CA GLN A 348 -3.64 40.06 -28.19
C GLN A 348 -3.61 39.53 -26.75
N GLN A 349 -2.51 39.76 -26.05
CA GLN A 349 -2.42 39.37 -24.64
C GLN A 349 -3.18 40.38 -23.78
N PRO A 350 -4.03 39.94 -22.83
CA PRO A 350 -4.72 40.85 -21.93
C PRO A 350 -3.71 41.53 -20.99
N SER A 351 -3.79 42.85 -20.88
CA SER A 351 -3.02 43.61 -19.88
C SER A 351 -3.46 43.25 -18.46
N MET A 352 -2.50 43.12 -17.53
CA MET A 352 -2.81 42.89 -16.12
C MET A 352 -3.65 44.01 -15.50
N ILE A 353 -3.43 45.26 -15.96
CA ILE A 353 -4.18 46.43 -15.52
C ILE A 353 -5.61 46.36 -16.02
N ASP A 354 -5.81 46.07 -17.32
CA ASP A 354 -7.15 45.96 -17.91
C ASP A 354 -7.97 44.85 -17.27
N LEU A 355 -7.34 43.70 -16.98
CA LEU A 355 -7.98 42.61 -16.26
C LEU A 355 -8.37 42.99 -14.82
N TRP A 356 -7.53 43.75 -14.14
CA TRP A 356 -7.82 44.23 -12.78
C TRP A 356 -8.95 45.28 -12.80
N GLU A 357 -8.92 46.23 -13.73
CA GLU A 357 -9.98 47.23 -13.90
C GLU A 357 -11.32 46.59 -14.28
N ALA A 358 -11.33 45.67 -15.22
CA ALA A 358 -12.50 44.89 -15.63
C ALA A 358 -13.07 44.09 -14.46
N GLN A 359 -12.23 43.52 -13.60
CA GLN A 359 -12.69 42.82 -12.41
C GLN A 359 -13.44 43.75 -11.45
N GLN A 360 -13.03 45.01 -11.35
CA GLN A 360 -13.72 45.99 -10.52
C GLN A 360 -15.07 46.40 -11.10
N GLN A 361 -15.18 46.46 -12.42
CA GLN A 361 -16.43 46.85 -13.11
C GLN A 361 -17.45 45.72 -13.11
N LEU A 362 -17.00 44.46 -13.30
CA LEU A 362 -17.88 43.29 -13.37
C LEU A 362 -18.53 42.88 -12.04
N LYS A 363 -18.00 43.35 -10.89
CA LYS A 363 -18.50 42.99 -9.57
C LYS A 363 -18.86 44.21 -8.75
N ARG A 364 -20.02 44.79 -8.97
CA ARG A 364 -20.64 45.72 -8.02
C ARG A 364 -21.82 45.03 -7.31
N PRO A 365 -21.58 44.28 -6.23
CA PRO A 365 -22.68 43.72 -5.46
C PRO A 365 -23.44 44.81 -4.77
N ASP A 366 -24.78 44.72 -4.77
CA ASP A 366 -25.66 45.77 -4.20
C ASP A 366 -25.64 45.83 -2.67
N THR A 367 -25.17 44.74 -2.03
CA THR A 367 -25.12 44.68 -0.56
C THR A 367 -23.81 45.25 0.00
N ARG A 368 -23.88 45.90 1.18
CA ARG A 368 -22.70 46.45 1.88
C ARG A 368 -21.61 45.42 2.12
N THR A 369 -21.99 44.22 2.58
CA THR A 369 -21.07 43.09 2.80
C THR A 369 -20.43 42.61 1.50
N GLY A 370 -21.20 42.58 0.40
CA GLY A 370 -20.70 42.24 -0.92
C GLY A 370 -19.66 43.23 -1.44
N LYS A 371 -19.91 44.56 -1.23
CA LYS A 371 -18.98 45.63 -1.62
C LYS A 371 -17.65 45.53 -0.86
N ILE A 372 -17.70 45.29 0.46
CA ILE A 372 -16.51 45.12 1.31
C ILE A 372 -15.72 43.90 0.85
N ARG A 373 -16.39 42.78 0.57
CA ARG A 373 -15.75 41.56 0.10
C ARG A 373 -15.10 41.76 -1.28
N ALA A 374 -15.75 42.41 -2.21
CA ALA A 374 -15.19 42.72 -3.54
C ALA A 374 -13.94 43.60 -3.43
N LEU A 375 -13.95 44.61 -2.52
CA LEU A 375 -12.78 45.44 -2.27
C LEU A 375 -11.62 44.66 -1.68
N GLN A 376 -11.87 43.78 -0.69
CA GLN A 376 -10.86 42.91 -0.10
C GLN A 376 -10.26 41.96 -1.14
N GLU A 377 -11.09 41.39 -2.02
CA GLU A 377 -10.68 40.50 -3.08
C GLU A 377 -9.83 41.22 -4.14
N SER A 378 -10.17 42.44 -4.48
CA SER A 378 -9.39 43.29 -5.41
C SER A 378 -8.05 43.71 -4.81
N ALA A 379 -8.05 44.10 -3.53
CA ALA A 379 -6.82 44.44 -2.81
C ALA A 379 -5.86 43.24 -2.71
N ALA A 380 -6.40 42.04 -2.43
CA ALA A 380 -5.59 40.83 -2.38
C ALA A 380 -4.94 40.50 -3.73
N LEU A 381 -5.65 40.67 -4.86
CA LEU A 381 -5.09 40.48 -6.18
C LEU A 381 -3.98 41.51 -6.49
N PHE A 382 -4.26 42.78 -6.22
CA PHE A 382 -3.28 43.85 -6.43
C PHE A 382 -2.01 43.61 -5.62
N SER A 383 -2.16 43.28 -4.32
CA SER A 383 -1.03 42.95 -3.45
C SER A 383 -0.23 41.75 -3.96
N PHE A 384 -0.90 40.72 -4.48
CA PHE A 384 -0.23 39.55 -5.08
C PHE A 384 0.59 39.95 -6.32
N LEU A 385 0.02 40.71 -7.25
CA LEU A 385 0.69 41.15 -8.46
C LEU A 385 1.89 42.07 -8.13
N GLN A 386 1.70 43.01 -7.21
CA GLN A 386 2.73 43.94 -6.77
C GLN A 386 3.89 43.26 -6.04
N ALA A 387 3.56 42.39 -5.07
CA ALA A 387 4.54 41.66 -4.27
C ALA A 387 5.40 40.72 -5.12
N ASN A 388 4.88 40.24 -6.23
CA ASN A 388 5.59 39.33 -7.15
C ASN A 388 6.11 40.05 -8.43
N GLY A 389 5.94 41.39 -8.57
CA GLY A 389 6.41 42.16 -9.73
C GLY A 389 5.76 41.74 -11.05
N ILE A 390 4.54 41.23 -11.04
CA ILE A 390 3.86 40.65 -12.21
C ILE A 390 3.20 41.78 -13.01
N LYS A 391 3.72 42.03 -14.22
CA LYS A 391 3.23 43.06 -15.15
C LYS A 391 2.72 42.47 -16.47
N SER A 392 3.08 41.23 -16.80
CA SER A 392 2.74 40.57 -18.07
C SER A 392 2.19 39.15 -17.85
N MET A 393 1.52 38.61 -18.88
CA MET A 393 1.03 37.21 -18.84
C MET A 393 2.19 36.20 -18.75
N GLN A 394 3.34 36.49 -19.38
CA GLN A 394 4.50 35.62 -19.25
C GLN A 394 5.01 35.57 -17.80
N GLN A 395 5.14 36.69 -17.12
CA GLN A 395 5.56 36.76 -15.72
C GLN A 395 4.54 36.06 -14.81
N LEU A 396 3.25 36.14 -15.12
CA LEU A 396 2.21 35.40 -14.39
C LEU A 396 2.34 33.89 -14.60
N HIS A 397 2.61 33.44 -15.83
CA HIS A 397 2.86 32.04 -16.16
C HIS A 397 4.09 31.50 -15.42
N ASP A 398 5.21 32.24 -15.46
CA ASP A 398 6.43 31.87 -14.75
C ASP A 398 6.18 31.73 -13.24
N LYS A 399 5.45 32.69 -12.65
CA LYS A 399 5.08 32.62 -11.24
C LYS A 399 4.20 31.42 -10.89
N ILE A 400 3.23 31.06 -11.75
CA ILE A 400 2.41 29.86 -11.56
C ILE A 400 3.27 28.59 -11.69
N SER A 401 4.24 28.58 -12.58
CA SER A 401 5.21 27.50 -12.73
C SER A 401 6.06 27.31 -11.46
N ASP A 402 6.55 28.41 -10.87
CA ASP A 402 7.27 28.41 -9.60
C ASP A 402 6.39 27.93 -8.44
N MET A 403 5.13 28.35 -8.40
CA MET A 403 4.16 27.87 -7.42
C MET A 403 3.89 26.37 -7.58
N ASN A 404 3.86 25.85 -8.79
CA ASN A 404 3.73 24.42 -9.05
C ASN A 404 4.94 23.63 -8.49
N SER A 405 6.16 24.12 -8.72
CA SER A 405 7.38 23.52 -8.17
C SER A 405 7.37 23.55 -6.64
N SER A 406 7.07 24.72 -6.06
CA SER A 406 6.96 24.91 -4.61
C SER A 406 5.89 24.01 -3.98
N TYR A 407 4.77 23.78 -4.69
CA TYR A 407 3.73 22.85 -4.25
C TYR A 407 4.28 21.42 -4.08
N TYR A 408 5.04 20.91 -5.05
CA TYR A 408 5.60 19.56 -4.96
C TYR A 408 6.64 19.45 -3.84
N ASP A 409 7.46 20.50 -3.64
CA ASP A 409 8.46 20.52 -2.55
C ASP A 409 7.81 20.52 -1.18
N LEU A 410 6.85 21.41 -0.92
CA LEU A 410 6.11 21.48 0.34
C LEU A 410 5.35 20.18 0.61
N ARG A 411 4.68 19.66 -0.42
CA ARG A 411 4.01 18.37 -0.34
C ARG A 411 4.98 17.23 0.01
N GLY A 412 6.14 17.22 -0.63
CA GLY A 412 7.19 16.23 -0.34
C GLY A 412 7.65 16.27 1.11
N LYS A 413 7.84 17.48 1.67
CA LYS A 413 8.19 17.70 3.08
C LYS A 413 7.09 17.20 4.02
N ILE A 414 5.83 17.59 3.78
CA ILE A 414 4.67 17.16 4.57
C ILE A 414 4.56 15.62 4.60
N VAL A 415 4.62 14.97 3.43
CA VAL A 415 4.51 13.50 3.34
C VAL A 415 5.69 12.79 4.04
N LYS A 416 6.91 13.32 3.93
CA LYS A 416 8.08 12.76 4.64
C LYS A 416 7.93 12.89 6.15
N ALA A 417 7.51 14.06 6.63
CA ALA A 417 7.28 14.31 8.05
C ALA A 417 6.21 13.37 8.63
N GLU A 418 5.07 13.22 7.94
CA GLU A 418 3.99 12.30 8.35
C GLU A 418 4.47 10.86 8.51
N ARG A 419 5.21 10.36 7.52
CA ARG A 419 5.75 8.99 7.58
C ARG A 419 6.70 8.80 8.74
N ARG A 420 7.58 9.77 8.96
CA ARG A 420 8.56 9.68 10.06
C ARG A 420 7.88 9.78 11.42
N ILE A 421 6.91 10.68 11.58
CA ILE A 421 6.10 10.78 12.79
C ILE A 421 5.38 9.45 13.09
N ALA A 422 4.76 8.83 12.09
CA ALA A 422 4.08 7.56 12.28
C ALA A 422 5.03 6.45 12.79
N ILE A 423 6.23 6.34 12.21
CA ILE A 423 7.25 5.36 12.64
C ILE A 423 7.68 5.63 14.09
N LEU A 424 7.97 6.89 14.43
CA LEU A 424 8.44 7.24 15.76
C LEU A 424 7.34 7.07 16.82
N THR A 425 6.10 7.35 16.46
CA THR A 425 4.93 7.13 17.33
C THR A 425 4.75 5.65 17.64
N GLU A 426 4.84 4.78 16.62
CA GLU A 426 4.79 3.33 16.80
C GLU A 426 5.90 2.84 17.74
N ARG A 427 7.14 3.30 17.54
CA ARG A 427 8.27 3.02 18.44
C ARG A 427 7.99 3.43 19.89
N GLY A 428 7.43 4.62 20.07
CA GLY A 428 7.03 5.14 21.36
C GLY A 428 5.94 4.32 22.04
N GLU A 429 4.92 3.86 21.27
CA GLU A 429 3.87 2.98 21.78
C GLU A 429 4.44 1.62 22.22
N MET A 430 5.33 1.00 21.43
CA MET A 430 5.98 -0.26 21.79
C MET A 430 6.84 -0.12 23.06
N TRP A 431 7.58 0.98 23.19
CA TRP A 431 8.33 1.27 24.41
C TRP A 431 7.43 1.46 25.64
N LYS A 432 6.30 2.15 25.51
CA LYS A 432 5.30 2.33 26.59
C LYS A 432 4.76 0.97 27.03
N GLN A 433 4.32 0.13 26.08
CA GLN A 433 3.79 -1.21 26.36
C GLN A 433 4.84 -2.10 27.06
N TYR A 434 6.07 -2.11 26.57
CA TYR A 434 7.18 -2.84 27.19
C TYR A 434 7.38 -2.45 28.66
N ASN A 435 7.41 -1.16 28.98
CA ASN A 435 7.62 -0.70 30.35
C ASN A 435 6.40 -0.95 31.24
N GLN A 436 5.18 -0.77 30.69
CA GLN A 436 3.94 -0.99 31.43
C GLN A 436 3.80 -2.43 31.92
N TYR A 437 4.15 -3.40 31.10
CA TYR A 437 3.95 -4.80 31.41
C TYR A 437 5.20 -5.55 31.87
N LYS A 438 6.35 -4.87 31.92
CA LYS A 438 7.64 -5.43 32.37
C LYS A 438 7.57 -6.04 33.78
N SER A 439 6.80 -5.43 34.68
CA SER A 439 6.62 -5.93 36.04
C SER A 439 5.90 -7.29 36.07
N ILE A 440 4.85 -7.45 35.27
CA ILE A 440 4.06 -8.69 35.15
C ILE A 440 4.93 -9.81 34.57
N HIS A 441 5.70 -9.51 33.52
CA HIS A 441 6.63 -10.49 32.96
C HIS A 441 7.73 -10.90 33.95
N LYS A 442 8.25 -9.98 34.78
CA LYS A 442 9.19 -10.32 35.85
C LYS A 442 8.55 -11.15 36.95
N GLN A 443 7.27 -10.95 37.24
CA GLN A 443 6.53 -11.77 38.22
C GLN A 443 6.36 -13.20 37.70
N LEU A 444 6.05 -13.40 36.42
CA LEU A 444 5.94 -14.72 35.81
C LEU A 444 7.20 -15.57 36.02
N ALA A 445 8.39 -14.96 35.92
CA ALA A 445 9.66 -15.65 36.15
C ALA A 445 9.84 -16.14 37.60
N LYS A 446 9.09 -15.58 38.57
CA LYS A 446 9.15 -15.93 40.00
C LYS A 446 8.02 -16.86 40.44
N VAL A 447 7.03 -17.12 39.58
CA VAL A 447 5.88 -18.00 39.91
C VAL A 447 6.33 -19.46 39.90
N LYS A 448 5.93 -20.21 40.93
CA LYS A 448 6.18 -21.65 41.02
C LYS A 448 5.54 -22.38 39.82
N PRO A 449 6.18 -23.46 39.31
CA PRO A 449 5.70 -24.18 38.11
C PRO A 449 4.21 -24.56 38.19
N GLU A 450 3.74 -25.00 39.34
CA GLU A 450 2.34 -25.44 39.60
C GLU A 450 1.30 -24.33 39.44
N LYS A 451 1.69 -23.04 39.59
CA LYS A 451 0.79 -21.87 39.49
C LYS A 451 1.03 -21.04 38.24
N ARG A 452 2.00 -21.45 37.44
CA ARG A 452 2.45 -20.67 36.28
C ARG A 452 1.35 -20.55 35.20
N GLU A 453 0.68 -21.66 34.93
CA GLU A 453 -0.41 -21.69 33.94
C GLU A 453 -1.58 -20.78 34.34
N GLN A 454 -1.99 -20.81 35.60
CA GLN A 454 -3.05 -19.92 36.10
C GLN A 454 -2.66 -18.45 36.02
N PHE A 455 -1.37 -18.15 36.28
CA PHE A 455 -0.86 -16.77 36.14
C PHE A 455 -0.84 -16.34 34.69
N GLU A 456 -0.38 -17.17 33.76
CA GLU A 456 -0.34 -16.91 32.32
C GLU A 456 -1.76 -16.71 31.76
N GLN A 457 -2.74 -17.52 32.18
CA GLN A 457 -4.13 -17.35 31.79
C GLN A 457 -4.71 -16.03 32.31
N ARG A 458 -4.44 -15.67 33.57
CA ARG A 458 -4.92 -14.42 34.17
C ARG A 458 -4.30 -13.17 33.50
N HIS A 459 -3.05 -13.21 33.10
CA HIS A 459 -2.28 -12.11 32.54
C HIS A 459 -1.94 -12.29 31.07
N SER A 460 -2.69 -13.13 30.35
CA SER A 460 -2.36 -13.51 28.97
C SER A 460 -2.28 -12.31 28.04
N ARG A 461 -3.18 -11.34 28.22
CA ARG A 461 -3.18 -10.11 27.40
C ARG A 461 -1.93 -9.27 27.65
N GLU A 462 -1.57 -9.05 28.89
CA GLU A 462 -0.42 -8.23 29.29
C GLU A 462 0.90 -8.89 28.86
N LEU A 463 1.00 -10.19 28.97
CA LEU A 463 2.17 -10.96 28.53
C LEU A 463 2.31 -10.94 27.01
N ILE A 464 1.23 -11.12 26.25
CA ILE A 464 1.23 -11.03 24.78
C ILE A 464 1.69 -9.64 24.32
N LEU A 465 1.19 -8.58 24.95
CA LEU A 465 1.57 -7.19 24.61
C LEU A 465 3.03 -6.91 24.97
N TYR A 466 3.49 -7.42 26.12
CA TYR A 466 4.90 -7.31 26.50
C TYR A 466 5.82 -8.04 25.51
N ASP A 467 5.50 -9.28 25.15
CA ASP A 467 6.31 -10.07 24.24
C ASP A 467 6.36 -9.49 22.82
N ALA A 468 5.25 -8.92 22.36
CA ALA A 468 5.20 -8.21 21.09
C ALA A 468 6.12 -6.97 21.11
N ALA A 469 6.00 -6.17 22.18
CA ALA A 469 6.83 -4.98 22.36
C ALA A 469 8.32 -5.32 22.54
N ALA A 470 8.63 -6.34 23.32
CA ALA A 470 10.02 -6.78 23.55
C ALA A 470 10.68 -7.27 22.27
N ARG A 471 9.96 -8.01 21.41
CA ARG A 471 10.46 -8.44 20.10
C ARG A 471 10.70 -7.27 19.17
N TYR A 472 9.74 -6.36 19.05
CA TYR A 472 9.89 -5.16 18.24
C TYR A 472 11.12 -4.34 18.64
N LEU A 473 11.30 -4.10 19.94
CA LEU A 473 12.46 -3.35 20.46
C LEU A 473 13.77 -4.11 20.26
N LYS A 474 13.76 -5.44 20.31
CA LYS A 474 14.92 -6.26 20.02
C LYS A 474 15.30 -6.16 18.53
N GLU A 475 14.33 -6.30 17.62
CA GLU A 475 14.56 -6.15 16.17
C GLU A 475 15.10 -4.76 15.83
N LEU A 476 14.60 -3.72 16.50
CA LEU A 476 15.11 -2.36 16.36
C LEU A 476 16.58 -2.26 16.79
N LYS A 477 16.94 -2.87 17.92
CA LYS A 477 18.33 -2.92 18.41
C LYS A 477 19.24 -3.74 17.49
N ASP A 478 18.74 -4.87 16.98
CA ASP A 478 19.49 -5.76 16.09
C ASP A 478 19.74 -5.10 14.71
N SER A 479 18.89 -4.13 14.31
CA SER A 479 19.12 -3.28 13.14
C SER A 479 20.10 -2.11 13.38
N GLY A 480 20.68 -2.01 14.57
CA GLY A 480 21.65 -0.98 14.93
C GLY A 480 21.03 0.34 15.41
N GLU A 481 19.70 0.39 15.61
CA GLU A 481 19.02 1.60 16.06
C GLU A 481 18.95 1.66 17.60
N ALA A 482 19.28 2.83 18.18
CA ALA A 482 19.23 3.05 19.61
C ALA A 482 17.78 3.26 20.10
N ILE A 483 17.45 2.68 21.26
CA ILE A 483 16.17 2.88 21.92
C ILE A 483 16.24 4.18 22.75
N THR A 484 15.79 5.28 22.16
CA THR A 484 15.85 6.63 22.75
C THR A 484 14.48 7.32 22.76
N PRO A 485 13.54 6.92 23.63
CA PRO A 485 12.15 7.42 23.59
C PRO A 485 12.04 8.95 23.74
N LYS A 486 12.90 9.57 24.52
CA LYS A 486 12.93 11.04 24.67
C LYS A 486 13.37 11.73 23.37
N ALA A 487 14.36 11.18 22.67
CA ALA A 487 14.80 11.71 21.38
C ALA A 487 13.73 11.50 20.30
N TRP A 488 13.04 10.36 20.29
CA TRP A 488 11.90 10.13 19.39
C TRP A 488 10.78 11.14 19.60
N GLN A 489 10.42 11.45 20.86
CA GLN A 489 9.41 12.46 21.14
C GLN A 489 9.84 13.85 20.68
N LEU A 490 11.09 14.24 20.95
CA LEU A 490 11.63 15.52 20.48
C LEU A 490 11.60 15.61 18.94
N GLU A 491 11.98 14.54 18.24
CA GLU A 491 11.93 14.49 16.77
C GLU A 491 10.49 14.59 16.26
N ILE A 492 9.52 13.94 16.92
CA ILE A 492 8.09 14.07 16.61
C ILE A 492 7.65 15.53 16.72
N ASP A 493 7.99 16.20 17.83
CA ASP A 493 7.59 17.58 18.08
C ASP A 493 8.18 18.55 17.04
N GLN A 494 9.46 18.35 16.66
CA GLN A 494 10.12 19.13 15.60
C GLN A 494 9.49 18.91 14.23
N LEU A 495 9.22 17.66 13.88
CA LEU A 495 8.56 17.32 12.61
C LEU A 495 7.13 17.84 12.54
N ALA A 496 6.40 17.80 13.64
CA ALA A 496 5.05 18.34 13.74
C ALA A 496 5.03 19.87 13.56
N ALA A 497 5.96 20.58 14.20
CA ALA A 497 6.13 22.02 14.03
C ALA A 497 6.51 22.40 12.59
N GLY A 498 7.47 21.70 11.98
CA GLY A 498 7.85 21.89 10.59
C GLY A 498 6.69 21.61 9.62
N LYS A 499 5.94 20.53 9.83
CA LYS A 499 4.71 20.23 9.07
C LYS A 499 3.67 21.33 9.17
N GLN A 500 3.48 21.89 10.38
CA GLN A 500 2.53 23.00 10.58
C GLN A 500 2.93 24.24 9.76
N THR A 501 4.23 24.58 9.75
CA THR A 501 4.77 25.67 8.93
C THR A 501 4.54 25.42 7.43
N ASP A 502 4.85 24.23 6.94
CA ASP A 502 4.65 23.84 5.53
C ASP A 502 3.14 23.87 5.15
N THR A 503 2.27 23.45 6.06
CA THR A 503 0.80 23.52 5.88
C THR A 503 0.29 24.96 5.83
N LEU A 504 0.86 25.86 6.63
CA LEU A 504 0.54 27.31 6.56
C LEU A 504 0.99 27.91 5.23
N ALA A 505 2.19 27.55 4.74
CA ALA A 505 2.65 27.97 3.42
C ALA A 505 1.73 27.46 2.29
N MET A 506 1.25 26.21 2.38
CA MET A 506 0.23 25.69 1.46
C MET A 506 -1.08 26.45 1.49
N LYS A 507 -1.54 26.86 2.68
CA LYS A 507 -2.75 27.68 2.83
C LYS A 507 -2.57 29.08 2.21
N ALA A 508 -1.41 29.71 2.41
CA ALA A 508 -1.08 30.98 1.78
C ALA A 508 -1.08 30.85 0.24
N MET A 509 -0.38 29.84 -0.29
CA MET A 509 -0.40 29.54 -1.72
C MET A 509 -1.81 29.34 -2.28
N ARG A 510 -2.70 28.70 -1.53
CA ARG A 510 -4.11 28.54 -1.93
C ARG A 510 -4.82 29.89 -2.10
N GLU A 511 -4.59 30.85 -1.21
CA GLU A 511 -5.20 32.16 -1.30
C GLU A 511 -4.66 32.95 -2.50
N ASP A 512 -3.35 32.89 -2.77
CA ASP A 512 -2.75 33.46 -3.97
C ASP A 512 -3.35 32.87 -5.26
N LEU A 513 -3.47 31.55 -5.32
CA LEU A 513 -4.11 30.87 -6.45
C LEU A 513 -5.58 31.24 -6.64
N LYS A 514 -6.30 31.55 -5.56
CA LYS A 514 -7.67 32.07 -5.65
C LYS A 514 -7.69 33.47 -6.25
N ALA A 515 -6.72 34.33 -5.94
CA ALA A 515 -6.60 35.64 -6.54
C ALA A 515 -6.38 35.55 -8.05
N VAL A 516 -5.45 34.69 -8.48
CA VAL A 516 -5.19 34.43 -9.91
C VAL A 516 -6.39 33.79 -10.63
N GLU A 517 -7.11 32.88 -9.97
CA GLU A 517 -8.33 32.25 -10.54
C GLU A 517 -9.42 33.28 -10.84
N ARG A 518 -9.51 34.34 -10.06
CA ARG A 518 -10.45 35.44 -10.32
C ARG A 518 -10.03 36.20 -11.57
N LEU A 519 -8.73 36.48 -11.72
CA LEU A 519 -8.18 37.13 -12.92
C LEU A 519 -8.53 36.33 -14.18
N ARG A 520 -8.31 35.02 -14.14
CA ARG A 520 -8.68 34.09 -15.23
C ARG A 520 -10.16 34.20 -15.60
N LYS A 521 -11.04 34.17 -14.60
CA LYS A 521 -12.49 34.27 -14.82
C LYS A 521 -12.88 35.62 -15.46
N THR A 522 -12.22 36.71 -15.06
CA THR A 522 -12.43 38.02 -15.65
C THR A 522 -12.00 38.03 -17.12
N ALA A 523 -10.83 37.48 -17.44
CA ALA A 523 -10.34 37.36 -18.81
C ALA A 523 -11.33 36.54 -19.70
N GLU A 524 -11.82 35.43 -19.19
CA GLU A 524 -12.83 34.62 -19.89
C GLU A 524 -14.16 35.35 -20.14
N GLN A 525 -14.60 36.15 -19.16
CA GLN A 525 -15.81 36.97 -19.30
C GLN A 525 -15.64 38.06 -20.36
N LEU A 526 -14.51 38.77 -20.37
CA LEU A 526 -14.20 39.77 -21.41
C LEU A 526 -14.16 39.13 -22.80
N SER A 527 -13.48 38.02 -22.94
CA SER A 527 -13.40 37.30 -24.23
C SER A 527 -14.76 36.78 -24.72
N ARG A 528 -15.71 36.47 -23.83
CA ARG A 528 -17.08 36.15 -24.22
C ARG A 528 -17.84 37.38 -24.69
N GLN A 529 -17.78 38.48 -23.94
CA GLN A 529 -18.44 39.74 -24.34
C GLN A 529 -17.96 40.28 -25.67
N GLU A 530 -16.67 40.13 -26.00
CA GLU A 530 -16.10 40.51 -27.30
C GLU A 530 -16.65 39.63 -28.44
N ARG A 531 -16.76 38.33 -28.21
CA ARG A 531 -17.35 37.39 -29.18
C ARG A 531 -18.83 37.66 -29.44
N ASP A 532 -19.59 37.92 -28.39
CA ASP A 532 -21.01 38.24 -28.51
C ASP A 532 -21.20 39.57 -29.30
N LYS A 533 -20.39 40.59 -29.01
CA LYS A 533 -20.39 41.87 -29.79
C LYS A 533 -19.95 41.72 -31.25
N SER A 534 -19.09 40.75 -31.57
CA SER A 534 -18.68 40.47 -32.94
C SER A 534 -19.78 39.73 -33.70
N HIS A 535 -20.53 38.87 -33.05
CA HIS A 535 -21.63 38.12 -33.65
C HIS A 535 -22.85 39.04 -33.95
N ASP A 536 -23.10 40.04 -33.11
CA ASP A 536 -24.14 41.05 -33.31
C ASP A 536 -23.79 42.08 -34.45
N ARG A 537 -22.53 42.06 -34.96
CA ARG A 537 -22.07 42.94 -36.01
C ARG A 537 -21.95 42.31 -37.40
N GLU A 538 -22.21 41.00 -37.55
CA GLU A 538 -22.37 40.39 -38.85
C GLU A 538 -23.75 40.70 -39.40
N PRO A 539 -23.91 41.53 -40.45
CA PRO A 539 -25.20 41.76 -41.06
C PRO A 539 -25.62 40.49 -41.82
N GLU A 540 -26.87 40.09 -41.63
CA GLU A 540 -27.52 39.06 -42.44
C GLU A 540 -27.23 39.34 -43.92
N ARG A 541 -26.52 38.45 -44.59
CA ARG A 541 -26.37 38.38 -46.03
C ARG A 541 -27.27 37.30 -46.62
#